data_8f2fe2ddb1ce26506479eb6a1933c3c9
#
_entry.id   8f2fe2ddb1ce26506479eb6a1933c3c9
#
_cell.length_a   1.000
_cell.length_b   1.000
_cell.length_c   1.000
_cell.angle_alpha   90.00
_cell.angle_beta   90.00
_cell.angle_gamma   90.00
#
_symmetry.space_group_name_H-M   'P 1'
#
loop_
_entity.id
_entity.type
_entity.pdbx_description
1 polymer ?
#
loop_
_entity_poly.entity_id
_entity_poly.type
_entity_poly.pdbx_seq_one_letter_code
_entity_poly.pdbx_strand_id
1 'polypeptide(L)'
;MYRRISLTALVLLFAASPMVAQENGPDLPPGFDEQMPLHHDGRGLGPFSRSITTSSTEAQLYFDQGIQLLYAFDPNLAARSFREGWKKDPNCAMCYLGEAWAWGPYLNGPMVASDAPLAYAAVQKAHELAEGNTSPLEHALINAMAERYEDEHDRDRRRELDE
;
A
#
# COMPACT_ATOMS: atom_id res chain seq x y z
N MET A 1 -15.19 70.25 -21.38
CA MET A 1 -14.89 69.53 -20.13
C MET A 1 -15.00 68.03 -20.42
N TYR A 2 -13.92 67.40 -20.95
CA TYR A 2 -13.93 65.99 -21.33
C TYR A 2 -13.23 65.15 -20.24
N ARG A 3 -13.99 64.30 -19.59
CA ARG A 3 -13.47 63.31 -18.60
C ARG A 3 -12.88 62.13 -19.36
N ARG A 4 -11.55 61.92 -19.20
CA ARG A 4 -10.85 60.73 -19.70
C ARG A 4 -11.14 59.56 -18.73
N ILE A 5 -11.78 58.50 -19.24
CA ILE A 5 -11.96 57.23 -18.54
C ILE A 5 -10.72 56.40 -18.84
N SER A 6 -9.93 56.12 -17.79
CA SER A 6 -8.75 55.23 -17.88
C SER A 6 -9.20 53.80 -17.69
N LEU A 7 -9.07 52.98 -18.74
CA LEU A 7 -9.37 51.55 -18.69
C LEU A 7 -8.10 50.84 -18.20
N THR A 8 -8.09 50.39 -16.95
CA THR A 8 -7.00 49.53 -16.42
C THR A 8 -7.31 48.07 -16.79
N ALA A 9 -6.55 47.53 -17.70
CA ALA A 9 -6.65 46.12 -18.07
C ALA A 9 -6.03 45.25 -16.95
N LEU A 10 -6.85 44.43 -16.30
CA LEU A 10 -6.44 43.44 -15.34
C LEU A 10 -5.94 42.18 -16.09
N VAL A 11 -4.64 41.99 -16.15
CA VAL A 11 -4.04 40.76 -16.71
C VAL A 11 -4.08 39.68 -15.65
N LEU A 12 -4.97 38.72 -15.82
CA LEU A 12 -4.99 37.46 -15.01
C LEU A 12 -3.90 36.53 -15.52
N LEU A 13 -2.80 36.45 -14.78
CA LEU A 13 -1.78 35.42 -14.97
C LEU A 13 -2.36 34.07 -14.44
N PHE A 14 -2.76 33.22 -15.35
CA PHE A 14 -2.97 31.81 -15.02
C PHE A 14 -1.62 31.15 -14.81
N ALA A 15 -1.27 30.89 -13.55
CA ALA A 15 -0.14 30.01 -13.21
C ALA A 15 -0.55 28.58 -13.62
N ALA A 16 0.02 28.06 -14.67
CA ALA A 16 -0.07 26.64 -15.00
C ALA A 16 0.71 25.87 -13.90
N SER A 17 -0.01 25.19 -13.03
CA SER A 17 0.61 24.22 -12.12
C SER A 17 1.30 23.14 -12.96
N PRO A 18 2.55 22.77 -12.67
CA PRO A 18 3.15 21.63 -13.34
C PRO A 18 2.32 20.39 -13.03
N MET A 19 1.82 19.74 -14.06
CA MET A 19 1.22 18.42 -13.97
C MET A 19 2.35 17.47 -13.58
N VAL A 20 2.43 17.11 -12.30
CA VAL A 20 3.32 16.06 -11.81
C VAL A 20 2.88 14.80 -12.56
N ALA A 21 3.75 14.27 -13.42
CA ALA A 21 3.54 12.97 -14.01
C ALA A 21 3.41 11.98 -12.86
N GLN A 22 2.24 11.37 -12.74
CA GLN A 22 2.02 10.27 -11.82
C GLN A 22 2.93 9.15 -12.35
N GLU A 23 4.00 8.84 -11.63
CA GLU A 23 4.78 7.64 -11.91
C GLU A 23 3.80 6.48 -11.79
N ASN A 24 3.52 5.85 -12.93
CA ASN A 24 2.69 4.66 -12.95
C ASN A 24 3.43 3.60 -12.15
N GLY A 25 2.88 3.23 -11.00
CA GLY A 25 3.37 2.09 -10.24
C GLY A 25 3.30 0.80 -11.07
N PRO A 26 3.82 -0.32 -10.55
CA PRO A 26 3.81 -1.59 -11.27
C PRO A 26 2.39 -1.99 -11.68
N ASP A 27 2.26 -2.64 -12.83
CA ASP A 27 0.98 -3.05 -13.40
C ASP A 27 0.27 -4.08 -12.49
N LEU A 28 -0.94 -3.76 -12.09
CA LEU A 28 -1.77 -4.66 -11.30
C LEU A 28 -2.49 -5.70 -12.18
N PRO A 29 -2.77 -6.90 -11.66
CA PRO A 29 -3.64 -7.85 -12.35
C PRO A 29 -5.01 -7.25 -12.69
N PRO A 30 -5.63 -7.62 -13.82
CA PRO A 30 -6.95 -7.11 -14.21
C PRO A 30 -8.00 -7.29 -13.10
N GLY A 31 -8.75 -6.23 -12.81
CA GLY A 31 -9.78 -6.24 -11.75
C GLY A 31 -9.25 -6.21 -10.31
N PHE A 32 -7.93 -6.18 -10.13
CA PHE A 32 -7.34 -6.20 -8.79
C PHE A 32 -7.70 -4.95 -7.95
N ASP A 33 -7.83 -3.81 -8.60
CA ASP A 33 -8.12 -2.54 -7.93
C ASP A 33 -9.63 -2.28 -7.72
N GLU A 34 -10.49 -3.23 -8.11
CA GLU A 34 -11.91 -3.18 -7.77
C GLU A 34 -12.11 -3.24 -6.26
N GLN A 35 -13.08 -2.48 -5.76
CA GLN A 35 -13.36 -2.41 -4.33
C GLN A 35 -13.63 -3.80 -3.75
N MET A 36 -12.89 -4.17 -2.72
CA MET A 36 -13.11 -5.39 -1.97
C MET A 36 -14.10 -5.15 -0.83
N PRO A 37 -15.14 -5.98 -0.67
CA PRO A 37 -16.05 -5.85 0.46
C PRO A 37 -15.37 -6.21 1.78
N LEU A 38 -15.75 -5.52 2.85
CA LEU A 38 -15.32 -5.82 4.19
C LEU A 38 -16.29 -6.82 4.84
N HIS A 39 -15.75 -7.95 5.28
CA HIS A 39 -16.49 -9.01 5.96
C HIS A 39 -16.41 -8.83 7.48
N HIS A 40 -17.31 -8.01 8.02
CA HIS A 40 -17.31 -7.62 9.44
C HIS A 40 -17.97 -8.61 10.39
N ASP A 41 -18.72 -9.55 9.89
CA ASP A 41 -19.65 -10.32 10.72
C ASP A 41 -19.00 -11.47 11.49
N GLY A 42 -17.70 -11.65 11.35
CA GLY A 42 -16.96 -12.73 12.03
C GLY A 42 -17.39 -14.14 11.64
N ARG A 43 -18.29 -14.29 10.65
CA ARG A 43 -18.86 -15.58 10.29
C ARG A 43 -18.01 -16.36 9.30
N GLY A 44 -17.13 -15.67 8.55
CA GLY A 44 -16.30 -16.31 7.55
C GLY A 44 -14.86 -16.51 8.00
N LEU A 45 -14.23 -15.47 8.51
CA LEU A 45 -12.80 -15.44 8.78
C LEU A 45 -12.41 -15.54 10.27
N GLY A 46 -13.39 -15.42 11.17
CA GLY A 46 -13.16 -15.52 12.62
C GLY A 46 -12.80 -14.17 13.27
N PRO A 47 -12.52 -14.18 14.61
CA PRO A 47 -12.40 -12.95 15.40
C PRO A 47 -10.96 -12.45 15.56
N PHE A 48 -9.98 -12.94 14.78
CA PHE A 48 -8.61 -12.50 14.91
C PHE A 48 -8.48 -11.00 14.61
N SER A 49 -7.79 -10.28 15.48
CA SER A 49 -7.43 -8.87 15.27
C SER A 49 -6.04 -8.62 15.84
N ARG A 50 -5.29 -7.78 15.16
CA ARG A 50 -4.01 -7.27 15.62
C ARG A 50 -4.00 -5.75 15.44
N SER A 51 -3.96 -5.02 16.55
CA SER A 51 -3.88 -3.57 16.53
C SER A 51 -2.64 -3.09 15.76
N ILE A 52 -2.86 -2.14 14.87
CA ILE A 52 -1.82 -1.45 14.11
C ILE A 52 -1.92 0.05 14.30
N THR A 53 -0.85 0.76 13.97
CA THR A 53 -0.88 2.23 13.97
C THR A 53 -1.65 2.72 12.75
N THR A 54 -2.85 3.22 12.96
CA THR A 54 -3.72 3.82 11.95
C THR A 54 -4.72 4.79 12.59
N SER A 55 -5.12 5.81 11.87
CA SER A 55 -6.19 6.74 12.28
C SER A 55 -7.59 6.28 11.87
N SER A 56 -7.70 5.23 11.07
CA SER A 56 -8.94 4.75 10.47
C SER A 56 -9.37 3.40 11.02
N THR A 57 -10.56 3.35 11.62
CA THR A 57 -11.17 2.08 12.03
C THR A 57 -11.39 1.13 10.87
N GLU A 58 -11.75 1.65 9.68
CA GLU A 58 -11.93 0.82 8.49
C GLU A 58 -10.59 0.24 8.01
N ALA A 59 -9.49 1.02 8.05
CA ALA A 59 -8.16 0.52 7.71
C ALA A 59 -7.74 -0.63 8.64
N GLN A 60 -8.00 -0.51 9.96
CA GLN A 60 -7.77 -1.58 10.92
C GLN A 60 -8.54 -2.85 10.55
N LEU A 61 -9.81 -2.73 10.19
CA LEU A 61 -10.65 -3.87 9.84
C LEU A 61 -10.20 -4.54 8.54
N TYR A 62 -9.81 -3.77 7.53
CA TYR A 62 -9.25 -4.32 6.31
C TYR A 62 -7.89 -4.97 6.53
N PHE A 63 -7.07 -4.43 7.44
CA PHE A 63 -5.82 -5.06 7.84
C PHE A 63 -6.08 -6.43 8.51
N ASP A 64 -6.99 -6.50 9.47
CA ASP A 64 -7.35 -7.74 10.15
C ASP A 64 -7.89 -8.78 9.17
N GLN A 65 -8.76 -8.37 8.24
CA GLN A 65 -9.26 -9.22 7.16
C GLN A 65 -8.11 -9.71 6.26
N GLY A 66 -7.18 -8.84 5.89
CA GLY A 66 -6.02 -9.20 5.08
C GLY A 66 -5.14 -10.25 5.74
N ILE A 67 -4.84 -10.11 7.02
CA ILE A 67 -4.11 -11.12 7.81
C ILE A 67 -4.85 -12.46 7.82
N GLN A 68 -6.15 -12.44 8.06
CA GLN A 68 -6.95 -13.68 8.10
C GLN A 68 -6.96 -14.40 6.75
N LEU A 69 -7.10 -13.66 5.65
CA LEU A 69 -7.03 -14.19 4.28
C LEU A 69 -5.64 -14.74 3.95
N LEU A 70 -4.58 -14.07 4.38
CA LEU A 70 -3.21 -14.54 4.17
C LEU A 70 -2.98 -15.88 4.86
N TYR A 71 -3.43 -16.03 6.11
CA TYR A 71 -3.38 -17.31 6.83
C TYR A 71 -4.37 -18.35 6.31
N ALA A 72 -5.41 -17.94 5.59
CA ALA A 72 -6.30 -18.84 4.85
C ALA A 72 -5.75 -19.28 3.47
N PHE A 73 -4.49 -18.93 3.17
CA PHE A 73 -3.80 -19.24 1.90
C PHE A 73 -4.44 -18.58 0.66
N ASP A 74 -5.06 -17.42 0.83
CA ASP A 74 -5.56 -16.59 -0.27
C ASP A 74 -4.80 -15.26 -0.34
N PRO A 75 -3.54 -15.28 -0.84
CA PRO A 75 -2.71 -14.08 -0.88
C PRO A 75 -3.27 -12.99 -1.80
N ASN A 76 -3.98 -13.36 -2.87
CA ASN A 76 -4.58 -12.38 -3.77
C ASN A 76 -5.69 -11.56 -3.09
N LEU A 77 -6.60 -12.22 -2.39
CA LEU A 77 -7.62 -11.52 -1.63
C LEU A 77 -7.03 -10.78 -0.42
N ALA A 78 -5.96 -11.33 0.20
CA ALA A 78 -5.24 -10.66 1.27
C ALA A 78 -4.63 -9.34 0.77
N ALA A 79 -3.90 -9.34 -0.35
CA ALA A 79 -3.32 -8.16 -0.95
C ALA A 79 -4.38 -7.09 -1.26
N ARG A 80 -5.52 -7.49 -1.84
CA ARG A 80 -6.66 -6.59 -2.08
C ARG A 80 -7.22 -6.01 -0.80
N SER A 81 -7.33 -6.80 0.27
CA SER A 81 -7.80 -6.31 1.56
C SER A 81 -6.86 -5.28 2.18
N PHE A 82 -5.55 -5.55 2.20
CA PHE A 82 -4.57 -4.58 2.67
C PHE A 82 -4.59 -3.30 1.84
N ARG A 83 -4.79 -3.43 0.53
CA ARG A 83 -4.93 -2.30 -0.39
C ARG A 83 -6.13 -1.42 -0.07
N GLU A 84 -7.28 -2.00 0.23
CA GLU A 84 -8.42 -1.23 0.74
C GLU A 84 -8.08 -0.53 2.07
N GLY A 85 -7.30 -1.17 2.94
CA GLY A 85 -6.84 -0.57 4.20
C GLY A 85 -6.10 0.73 3.96
N TRP A 86 -5.08 0.76 3.10
CA TRP A 86 -4.34 2.01 2.85
C TRP A 86 -5.12 3.02 1.98
N LYS A 87 -6.13 2.60 1.20
CA LYS A 87 -7.09 3.53 0.58
C LYS A 87 -7.93 4.26 1.63
N LYS A 88 -8.22 3.63 2.77
CA LYS A 88 -8.93 4.25 3.91
C LYS A 88 -8.02 5.10 4.80
N ASP A 89 -6.75 4.77 4.89
CA ASP A 89 -5.73 5.55 5.56
C ASP A 89 -4.41 5.50 4.78
N PRO A 90 -4.14 6.49 3.92
CA PRO A 90 -2.91 6.54 3.12
C PRO A 90 -1.62 6.59 3.94
N ASN A 91 -1.68 6.84 5.24
CA ASN A 91 -0.54 6.84 6.15
C ASN A 91 -0.39 5.50 6.92
N CYS A 92 -1.23 4.52 6.63
CA CYS A 92 -1.17 3.20 7.27
C CYS A 92 0.02 2.38 6.75
N ALA A 93 1.21 2.57 7.32
CA ALA A 93 2.41 1.83 6.94
C ALA A 93 2.23 0.30 7.02
N MET A 94 1.50 -0.18 8.05
CA MET A 94 1.23 -1.60 8.23
C MET A 94 0.30 -2.17 7.16
N CYS A 95 -0.59 -1.36 6.56
CA CYS A 95 -1.42 -1.80 5.45
C CYS A 95 -0.57 -2.03 4.18
N TYR A 96 0.38 -1.16 3.90
CA TYR A 96 1.35 -1.37 2.81
C TYR A 96 2.28 -2.57 3.09
N LEU A 97 2.74 -2.74 4.33
CA LEU A 97 3.52 -3.92 4.72
C LEU A 97 2.73 -5.21 4.47
N GLY A 98 1.46 -5.24 4.83
CA GLY A 98 0.57 -6.38 4.60
C GLY A 98 0.42 -6.71 3.12
N GLU A 99 0.25 -5.70 2.26
CA GLU A 99 0.19 -5.88 0.80
C GLU A 99 1.51 -6.45 0.27
N ALA A 100 2.66 -5.91 0.70
CA ALA A 100 3.97 -6.45 0.33
C ALA A 100 4.13 -7.91 0.74
N TRP A 101 3.69 -8.25 1.95
CA TRP A 101 3.75 -9.63 2.45
C TRP A 101 2.88 -10.57 1.61
N ALA A 102 1.70 -10.13 1.21
CA ALA A 102 0.79 -10.95 0.40
C ALA A 102 1.34 -11.23 -1.02
N TRP A 103 2.11 -10.32 -1.60
CA TRP A 103 2.82 -10.53 -2.87
C TRP A 103 4.10 -11.36 -2.74
N GLY A 104 4.60 -11.53 -1.52
CA GLY A 104 5.86 -12.25 -1.24
C GLY A 104 5.73 -13.76 -1.30
N PRO A 105 6.85 -14.48 -1.07
CA PRO A 105 6.82 -15.92 -0.94
C PRO A 105 6.02 -16.33 0.31
N TYR A 106 5.30 -17.42 0.23
CA TYR A 106 4.55 -18.00 1.34
C TYR A 106 4.92 -19.46 1.57
N LEU A 107 4.43 -20.05 2.66
CA LEU A 107 4.83 -21.37 3.14
C LEU A 107 4.82 -22.48 2.05
N ASN A 108 3.85 -22.45 1.14
CA ASN A 108 3.64 -23.50 0.15
C ASN A 108 4.01 -23.07 -1.29
N GLY A 109 4.57 -21.88 -1.48
CA GLY A 109 4.87 -21.41 -2.82
C GLY A 109 5.96 -20.35 -2.87
N PRO A 110 6.80 -20.40 -3.91
CA PRO A 110 7.77 -19.37 -4.16
C PRO A 110 7.08 -18.08 -4.60
N MET A 111 7.78 -16.97 -4.49
CA MET A 111 7.37 -15.70 -5.08
C MET A 111 7.25 -15.85 -6.61
N VAL A 112 6.20 -15.29 -7.19
CA VAL A 112 6.03 -15.20 -8.64
C VAL A 112 6.79 -13.97 -9.14
N ALA A 113 7.49 -14.11 -10.26
CA ALA A 113 8.33 -13.02 -10.77
C ALA A 113 7.57 -11.73 -11.07
N SER A 114 6.30 -11.83 -11.52
CA SER A 114 5.43 -10.68 -11.74
C SER A 114 5.05 -9.94 -10.47
N ASP A 115 5.16 -10.57 -9.30
CA ASP A 115 4.75 -10.01 -8.02
C ASP A 115 5.89 -9.25 -7.33
N ALA A 116 7.15 -9.48 -7.75
CA ALA A 116 8.30 -8.82 -7.16
C ALA A 116 8.22 -7.28 -7.17
N PRO A 117 7.94 -6.63 -8.31
CA PRO A 117 7.81 -5.17 -8.32
C PRO A 117 6.63 -4.67 -7.47
N LEU A 118 5.54 -5.46 -7.34
CA LEU A 118 4.40 -5.13 -6.49
C LEU A 118 4.78 -5.18 -5.00
N ALA A 119 5.45 -6.26 -4.58
CA ALA A 119 5.94 -6.42 -3.21
C ALA A 119 6.95 -5.33 -2.86
N TYR A 120 7.88 -5.05 -3.76
CA TYR A 120 8.91 -4.03 -3.58
C TYR A 120 8.30 -2.63 -3.45
N ALA A 121 7.43 -2.22 -4.37
CA ALA A 121 6.77 -0.92 -4.30
C ALA A 121 5.98 -0.74 -3.01
N ALA A 122 5.25 -1.76 -2.58
CA ALA A 122 4.47 -1.72 -1.35
C ALA A 122 5.36 -1.62 -0.11
N VAL A 123 6.44 -2.41 -0.01
CA VAL A 123 7.34 -2.35 1.15
C VAL A 123 8.13 -1.04 1.21
N GLN A 124 8.56 -0.49 0.06
CA GLN A 124 9.22 0.83 0.04
C GLN A 124 8.28 1.92 0.55
N LYS A 125 6.99 1.85 0.17
CA LYS A 125 5.99 2.80 0.70
C LYS A 125 5.76 2.62 2.19
N ALA A 126 5.70 1.38 2.68
CA ALA A 126 5.62 1.11 4.12
C ALA A 126 6.83 1.70 4.88
N HIS A 127 8.03 1.52 4.34
CA HIS A 127 9.27 2.03 4.92
C HIS A 127 9.31 3.56 4.96
N GLU A 128 8.93 4.22 3.86
CA GLU A 128 8.82 5.68 3.80
C GLU A 128 7.87 6.22 4.90
N LEU A 129 6.73 5.57 5.11
CA LEU A 129 5.71 5.98 6.06
C LEU A 129 6.04 5.62 7.52
N ALA A 130 6.98 4.70 7.75
CA ALA A 130 7.30 4.20 9.09
C ALA A 130 7.98 5.24 9.98
N GLU A 131 8.71 6.17 9.40
CA GLU A 131 9.46 7.19 10.12
C GLU A 131 8.54 8.08 10.98
N GLY A 132 8.61 7.90 12.29
CA GLY A 132 7.86 8.70 13.26
C GLY A 132 6.35 8.40 13.36
N ASN A 133 5.85 7.45 12.56
CA ASN A 133 4.40 7.15 12.47
C ASN A 133 4.05 5.70 12.83
N THR A 134 4.97 4.94 13.39
CA THR A 134 4.75 3.53 13.75
C THR A 134 5.28 3.22 15.13
N SER A 135 4.77 2.15 15.76
CA SER A 135 5.36 1.63 16.99
C SER A 135 6.75 1.03 16.70
N PRO A 136 7.63 0.90 17.70
CA PRO A 136 8.95 0.29 17.51
C PRO A 136 8.91 -1.12 16.91
N LEU A 137 7.88 -1.91 17.25
CA LEU A 137 7.69 -3.25 16.71
C LEU A 137 7.30 -3.20 15.23
N GLU A 138 6.39 -2.32 14.86
CA GLU A 138 5.96 -2.15 13.47
C GLU A 138 7.12 -1.66 12.61
N HIS A 139 7.89 -0.69 13.11
CA HIS A 139 9.08 -0.18 12.43
C HIS A 139 10.11 -1.31 12.19
N ALA A 140 10.37 -2.15 13.19
CA ALA A 140 11.29 -3.29 13.05
C ALA A 140 10.78 -4.32 12.02
N LEU A 141 9.48 -4.60 12.00
CA LEU A 141 8.89 -5.51 11.00
C LEU A 141 8.99 -4.95 9.58
N ILE A 142 8.72 -3.66 9.41
CA ILE A 142 8.81 -2.98 8.11
C ILE A 142 10.25 -3.01 7.60
N ASN A 143 11.24 -2.69 8.45
CA ASN A 143 12.64 -2.74 8.06
C ASN A 143 13.08 -4.16 7.66
N ALA A 144 12.74 -5.16 8.46
CA ALA A 144 13.05 -6.55 8.14
C ALA A 144 12.43 -7.01 6.81
N MET A 145 11.21 -6.54 6.50
CA MET A 145 10.57 -6.87 5.23
C MET A 145 11.19 -6.11 4.06
N ALA A 146 11.64 -4.86 4.27
CA ALA A 146 12.31 -4.07 3.25
C ALA A 146 13.62 -4.70 2.78
N GLU A 147 14.35 -5.37 3.67
CA GLU A 147 15.57 -6.12 3.31
C GLU A 147 15.28 -7.37 2.45
N ARG A 148 14.05 -7.89 2.51
CA ARG A 148 13.68 -9.13 1.83
C ARG A 148 13.23 -8.95 0.39
N TYR A 149 12.86 -7.75 -0.05
CA TYR A 149 12.27 -7.54 -1.36
C TYR A 149 13.14 -6.65 -2.24
N GLU A 150 13.29 -7.09 -3.48
CA GLU A 150 13.95 -6.37 -4.57
C GLU A 150 12.98 -6.20 -5.73
N ASP A 151 13.20 -5.17 -6.54
CA ASP A 151 12.37 -4.85 -7.71
C ASP A 151 12.42 -5.97 -8.78
N GLU A 152 13.58 -6.60 -8.93
CA GLU A 152 13.78 -7.71 -9.85
C GLU A 152 13.75 -9.05 -9.13
N HIS A 153 13.00 -10.01 -9.68
CA HIS A 153 12.96 -11.35 -9.15
C HIS A 153 14.18 -12.18 -9.60
N ASP A 154 15.12 -12.40 -8.68
CA ASP A 154 16.25 -13.33 -8.84
C ASP A 154 16.08 -14.51 -7.89
N ARG A 155 15.94 -15.72 -8.46
CA ARG A 155 15.78 -16.97 -7.69
C ARG A 155 16.95 -17.30 -6.78
N ASP A 156 18.16 -17.01 -7.23
CA ASP A 156 19.36 -17.35 -6.47
C ASP A 156 19.56 -16.38 -5.31
N ARG A 157 19.31 -15.11 -5.54
CA ARG A 157 19.30 -14.08 -4.50
C ARG A 157 18.16 -14.23 -3.51
N ARG A 158 16.99 -14.75 -3.94
CA ARG A 158 15.84 -14.94 -3.05
C ARG A 158 16.20 -15.73 -1.79
N ARG A 159 17.03 -16.73 -1.92
CA ARG A 159 17.49 -17.54 -0.76
C ARG A 159 18.35 -16.73 0.20
N GLU A 160 19.22 -15.85 -0.30
CA GLU A 160 20.06 -14.98 0.53
C GLU A 160 19.22 -13.93 1.27
N LEU A 161 18.14 -13.43 0.63
CA LEU A 161 17.25 -12.43 1.22
C LEU A 161 16.29 -13.02 2.27
N ASP A 162 16.09 -14.34 2.27
CA ASP A 162 15.21 -15.03 3.23
C ASP A 162 15.97 -15.54 4.47
N GLU A 163 17.33 -15.53 4.49
CA GLU A 163 18.20 -15.88 5.62
C GLU A 163 18.45 -14.69 6.56
#